data_702cf3eaae9a24075dff4ba70fc5e8d6
#
_entry.id   702cf3eaae9a24075dff4ba70fc5e8d6
#
_cell.length_a   1.000
_cell.length_b   1.000
_cell.length_c   1.000
_cell.angle_alpha   90.00
_cell.angle_beta   90.00
_cell.angle_gamma   90.00
#
_symmetry.space_group_name_H-M   'P 1'
#
loop_
_entity.id
_entity.type
_entity.pdbx_description
1 polymer ?
#
loop_
_entity_poly.entity_id
_entity_poly.type
_entity_poly.pdbx_seq_one_letter_code
_entity_poly.pdbx_strand_id
1 'polypeptide(L)'
;MRKLLLLVSCGLMSINLTSCSLPASGSYHPKLYKSGSKAKGVVAMLPVFYRTGKVSEALPWNLQAEFTQEIGKRFHSSEKVFLIKHSASPQIISQFYSPVVPEFSPQAVAEFLPAEFVVATELLEQKISQDMSGQDSIIASVRVRVFDIRHNKVSLIYQEIIESSQPLATTTSDYHRYGWQTKNFEATPMGLMHQRLFREIVARVEGYVCANYS
;
A
#
# COMPACT_ATOMS: atom_id res chain seq x y z
N MET A 1 7.78 -16.92 -83.93
CA MET A 1 6.51 -16.17 -83.92
C MET A 1 5.55 -16.86 -83.01
N ARG A 2 5.49 -16.59 -81.72
CA ARG A 2 4.37 -16.88 -80.82
C ARG A 2 4.54 -15.97 -79.59
N LYS A 3 3.65 -15.03 -79.50
CA LYS A 3 3.54 -14.11 -78.35
C LYS A 3 2.92 -14.82 -77.20
N LEU A 4 3.64 -14.91 -76.09
CA LEU A 4 3.13 -15.45 -74.83
C LEU A 4 2.69 -14.25 -73.98
N LEU A 5 1.36 -14.10 -73.79
CA LEU A 5 0.76 -13.14 -72.88
C LEU A 5 0.82 -13.71 -71.45
N LEU A 6 1.57 -13.05 -70.59
CA LEU A 6 1.58 -13.32 -69.15
C LEU A 6 0.59 -12.40 -68.48
N LEU A 7 -0.54 -12.97 -68.04
CA LEU A 7 -1.54 -12.32 -67.18
C LEU A 7 -0.99 -12.31 -65.74
N VAL A 8 -0.62 -11.10 -65.29
CA VAL A 8 -0.31 -10.86 -63.88
C VAL A 8 -1.62 -10.59 -63.15
N SER A 9 -2.05 -11.60 -62.39
CA SER A 9 -3.18 -11.47 -61.47
C SER A 9 -2.73 -10.72 -60.20
N CYS A 10 -3.08 -9.44 -60.10
CA CYS A 10 -2.96 -8.64 -58.89
C CYS A 10 -4.02 -9.10 -57.87
N GLY A 11 -3.63 -10.00 -56.95
CA GLY A 11 -4.43 -10.30 -55.77
C GLY A 11 -4.39 -9.14 -54.78
N LEU A 12 -5.47 -8.36 -54.71
CA LEU A 12 -5.69 -7.40 -53.63
C LEU A 12 -5.90 -8.15 -52.32
N MET A 13 -4.84 -8.25 -51.51
CA MET A 13 -5.01 -8.61 -50.10
C MET A 13 -5.64 -7.43 -49.38
N SER A 14 -6.91 -7.51 -49.09
CA SER A 14 -7.63 -6.63 -48.18
C SER A 14 -7.15 -6.91 -46.77
N ILE A 15 -6.23 -6.08 -46.27
CA ILE A 15 -5.83 -6.10 -44.87
C ILE A 15 -6.98 -5.48 -44.08
N ASN A 16 -7.82 -6.33 -43.48
CA ASN A 16 -8.78 -5.93 -42.47
C ASN A 16 -7.99 -5.50 -41.23
N LEU A 17 -7.68 -4.20 -41.15
CA LEU A 17 -7.29 -3.57 -39.91
C LEU A 17 -8.51 -3.57 -38.98
N THR A 18 -8.70 -4.63 -38.23
CA THR A 18 -9.55 -4.60 -37.04
C THR A 18 -8.92 -3.63 -36.08
N SER A 19 -9.40 -2.38 -36.17
CA SER A 19 -9.18 -1.37 -35.13
C SER A 19 -9.66 -1.96 -33.82
N CYS A 20 -8.73 -2.36 -32.94
CA CYS A 20 -9.04 -2.54 -31.55
C CYS A 20 -9.46 -1.18 -31.00
N SER A 21 -10.75 -0.89 -31.06
CA SER A 21 -11.34 0.18 -30.29
C SER A 21 -11.09 -0.15 -28.82
N LEU A 22 -10.11 0.51 -28.22
CA LEU A 22 -9.99 0.57 -26.77
C LEU A 22 -11.34 1.06 -26.24
N PRO A 23 -12.00 0.33 -25.34
CA PRO A 23 -13.24 0.80 -24.76
C PRO A 23 -12.94 2.13 -24.06
N ALA A 24 -13.55 3.19 -24.57
CA ALA A 24 -13.51 4.51 -23.97
C ALA A 24 -14.00 4.38 -22.53
N SER A 25 -13.24 4.93 -21.59
CA SER A 25 -13.56 5.10 -20.15
C SER A 25 -14.29 3.88 -19.55
N GLY A 26 -13.63 2.74 -19.55
CA GLY A 26 -14.18 1.55 -18.94
C GLY A 26 -14.36 1.77 -17.45
N SER A 27 -15.60 1.74 -16.99
CA SER A 27 -15.86 1.50 -15.59
C SER A 27 -15.05 0.26 -15.19
N TYR A 28 -14.16 0.46 -14.22
CA TYR A 28 -13.35 -0.62 -13.67
C TYR A 28 -14.28 -1.73 -13.16
N HIS A 29 -14.13 -2.92 -13.73
CA HIS A 29 -14.92 -4.07 -13.30
C HIS A 29 -14.06 -4.95 -12.40
N PRO A 30 -14.36 -5.00 -11.09
CA PRO A 30 -13.62 -5.85 -10.14
C PRO A 30 -13.62 -7.33 -10.50
N LYS A 31 -14.50 -7.75 -11.41
CA LYS A 31 -14.56 -9.13 -11.94
C LYS A 31 -13.28 -9.59 -12.65
N LEU A 32 -12.45 -8.67 -13.14
CA LEU A 32 -11.18 -9.01 -13.79
C LEU A 32 -10.14 -9.59 -12.82
N TYR A 33 -10.31 -9.37 -11.52
CA TYR A 33 -9.37 -9.81 -10.49
C TYR A 33 -9.86 -11.03 -9.69
N LYS A 34 -10.85 -11.75 -10.20
CA LYS A 34 -11.23 -13.03 -9.61
C LYS A 34 -10.17 -14.07 -9.93
N SER A 35 -9.37 -14.40 -8.94
CA SER A 35 -8.47 -15.56 -8.98
C SER A 35 -9.13 -16.70 -8.24
N GLY A 36 -9.49 -17.76 -8.96
CA GLY A 36 -10.19 -18.88 -8.34
C GLY A 36 -11.58 -18.50 -7.84
N SER A 37 -11.94 -18.95 -6.63
CA SER A 37 -13.26 -18.76 -6.03
C SER A 37 -13.45 -17.45 -5.24
N LYS A 38 -12.40 -16.63 -5.04
CA LYS A 38 -12.47 -15.41 -4.22
C LYS A 38 -12.03 -14.20 -5.02
N ALA A 39 -12.88 -13.16 -5.01
CA ALA A 39 -12.50 -11.85 -5.48
C ALA A 39 -11.48 -11.23 -4.49
N LYS A 40 -10.50 -10.50 -5.01
CA LYS A 40 -9.53 -9.73 -4.20
C LYS A 40 -9.97 -8.28 -4.17
N GLY A 41 -9.98 -7.67 -2.98
CA GLY A 41 -10.22 -6.24 -2.84
C GLY A 41 -9.06 -5.43 -3.43
N VAL A 42 -9.38 -4.37 -4.15
CA VAL A 42 -8.39 -3.50 -4.80
C VAL A 42 -8.05 -2.34 -3.87
N VAL A 43 -6.80 -2.31 -3.42
CA VAL A 43 -6.32 -1.41 -2.37
C VAL A 43 -5.33 -0.39 -2.95
N ALA A 44 -5.53 0.89 -2.64
CA ALA A 44 -4.53 1.94 -2.77
C ALA A 44 -3.91 2.21 -1.38
N MET A 45 -2.62 1.99 -1.24
CA MET A 45 -1.90 2.30 0.00
C MET A 45 -1.26 3.68 -0.11
N LEU A 46 -1.55 4.56 0.86
CA LEU A 46 -0.91 5.87 0.97
C LEU A 46 0.50 5.74 1.57
N PRO A 47 1.42 6.67 1.24
CA PRO A 47 2.70 6.76 1.95
C PRO A 47 2.45 6.90 3.45
N VAL A 48 3.20 6.16 4.26
CA VAL A 48 3.06 6.25 5.73
C VAL A 48 3.34 7.68 6.18
N PHE A 49 2.46 8.22 6.98
CA PHE A 49 2.62 9.55 7.57
C PHE A 49 3.20 9.43 8.97
N TYR A 50 4.09 10.33 9.37
CA TYR A 50 4.45 10.49 10.77
C TYR A 50 4.65 11.97 11.13
N ARG A 51 4.34 12.29 12.38
CA ARG A 51 4.55 13.64 12.89
C ARG A 51 6.00 13.78 13.37
N THR A 52 6.72 14.71 12.79
CA THR A 52 8.06 15.09 13.25
C THR A 52 8.03 15.46 14.72
N GLY A 53 9.03 15.00 15.50
CA GLY A 53 9.15 15.25 16.94
C GLY A 53 8.56 14.17 17.86
N LYS A 54 7.92 13.13 17.31
CA LYS A 54 7.41 11.98 18.05
C LYS A 54 8.31 10.75 17.99
N VAL A 55 9.43 10.83 17.29
CA VAL A 55 10.46 9.80 17.23
C VAL A 55 11.63 10.26 18.07
N SER A 56 11.93 9.53 19.13
CA SER A 56 12.90 9.92 20.16
C SER A 56 14.37 9.80 19.74
N GLU A 57 14.63 9.14 18.63
CA GLU A 57 16.00 8.94 18.12
C GLU A 57 16.16 9.43 16.69
N ALA A 58 17.27 10.14 16.44
CA ALA A 58 17.67 10.46 15.07
C ALA A 58 18.22 9.20 14.40
N LEU A 59 17.41 8.59 13.56
CA LEU A 59 17.84 7.43 12.77
C LEU A 59 18.58 7.88 11.51
N PRO A 60 19.59 7.13 11.04
CA PRO A 60 20.33 7.45 9.82
C PRO A 60 19.53 7.19 8.53
N TRP A 61 18.26 6.81 8.61
CA TRP A 61 17.35 6.61 7.47
C TRP A 61 15.96 7.20 7.72
N ASN A 62 15.16 7.25 6.67
CA ASN A 62 13.81 7.79 6.71
C ASN A 62 12.80 6.68 7.09
N LEU A 63 12.21 6.76 8.29
CA LEU A 63 11.18 5.83 8.77
C LEU A 63 9.93 5.80 7.87
N GLN A 64 9.52 6.93 7.33
CA GLN A 64 8.39 6.97 6.40
C GLN A 64 8.66 6.10 5.16
N ALA A 65 9.88 6.19 4.62
CA ALA A 65 10.28 5.38 3.47
C ALA A 65 10.32 3.89 3.83
N GLU A 66 10.92 3.55 4.98
CA GLU A 66 10.97 2.17 5.47
C GLU A 66 9.57 1.57 5.60
N PHE A 67 8.70 2.20 6.39
CA PHE A 67 7.34 1.68 6.64
C PHE A 67 6.54 1.59 5.35
N THR A 68 6.59 2.62 4.50
CA THR A 68 5.87 2.61 3.22
C THR A 68 6.34 1.46 2.33
N GLN A 69 7.65 1.26 2.22
CA GLN A 69 8.22 0.23 1.36
C GLN A 69 7.94 -1.18 1.89
N GLU A 70 8.14 -1.41 3.18
CA GLU A 70 8.01 -2.75 3.77
C GLU A 70 6.54 -3.21 3.87
N ILE A 71 5.63 -2.32 4.23
CA ILE A 71 4.19 -2.62 4.19
C ILE A 71 3.73 -2.86 2.75
N GLY A 72 4.18 -2.01 1.79
CA GLY A 72 3.87 -2.16 0.38
C GLY A 72 4.35 -3.49 -0.20
N LYS A 73 5.58 -3.93 0.10
CA LYS A 73 6.09 -5.25 -0.30
C LYS A 73 5.20 -6.40 0.18
N ARG A 74 4.72 -6.33 1.44
CA ARG A 74 3.84 -7.36 2.00
C ARG A 74 2.48 -7.39 1.32
N PHE A 75 1.88 -6.23 1.01
CA PHE A 75 0.65 -6.17 0.23
C PHE A 75 0.83 -6.70 -1.19
N HIS A 76 1.97 -6.44 -1.84
CA HIS A 76 2.27 -7.02 -3.15
C HIS A 76 2.36 -8.55 -3.13
N SER A 77 2.78 -9.12 -2.02
CA SER A 77 2.86 -10.57 -1.82
C SER A 77 1.55 -11.17 -1.32
N SER A 78 0.51 -10.36 -1.09
CA SER A 78 -0.78 -10.82 -0.56
C SER A 78 -1.56 -11.61 -1.60
N GLU A 79 -2.19 -12.69 -1.14
CA GLU A 79 -3.18 -13.43 -1.93
C GLU A 79 -4.61 -12.92 -1.74
N LYS A 80 -4.85 -12.04 -0.76
CA LYS A 80 -6.17 -11.57 -0.34
C LYS A 80 -6.56 -10.21 -0.91
N VAL A 81 -5.59 -9.35 -1.16
CA VAL A 81 -5.81 -8.02 -1.72
C VAL A 81 -4.95 -7.80 -2.96
N PHE A 82 -5.34 -6.84 -3.78
CA PHE A 82 -4.58 -6.40 -4.94
C PHE A 82 -4.14 -4.95 -4.74
N LEU A 83 -2.83 -4.74 -4.59
CA LEU A 83 -2.28 -3.41 -4.40
C LEU A 83 -2.08 -2.69 -5.74
N ILE A 84 -2.62 -1.49 -5.85
CA ILE A 84 -2.45 -0.64 -7.03
C ILE A 84 -1.64 0.62 -6.71
N LYS A 85 -1.07 1.20 -7.76
CA LYS A 85 -0.54 2.55 -7.70
C LYS A 85 -1.69 3.55 -7.87
N HIS A 86 -1.63 4.63 -7.10
CA HIS A 86 -2.54 5.77 -7.23
C HIS A 86 -1.77 7.02 -7.65
N SER A 87 -2.49 8.01 -8.17
CA SER A 87 -1.96 9.30 -8.61
C SER A 87 -2.49 10.48 -7.79
N ALA A 88 -3.02 10.20 -6.61
CA ALA A 88 -3.62 11.22 -5.75
C ALA A 88 -2.61 12.30 -5.37
N SER A 89 -3.08 13.55 -5.41
CA SER A 89 -2.28 14.72 -5.06
C SER A 89 -1.92 14.74 -3.57
N PRO A 90 -0.79 15.35 -3.16
CA PRO A 90 -0.42 15.46 -1.75
C PRO A 90 -1.51 16.11 -0.87
N GLN A 91 -2.28 17.05 -1.43
CA GLN A 91 -3.38 17.72 -0.74
C GLN A 91 -4.53 16.74 -0.42
N ILE A 92 -4.86 15.87 -1.36
CA ILE A 92 -5.87 14.83 -1.15
C ILE A 92 -5.35 13.77 -0.15
N ILE A 93 -4.11 13.32 -0.33
CA ILE A 93 -3.47 12.37 0.58
C ILE A 93 -3.51 12.87 2.03
N SER A 94 -3.17 14.14 2.27
CA SER A 94 -3.12 14.70 3.63
C SER A 94 -4.47 14.66 4.36
N GLN A 95 -5.58 14.73 3.64
CA GLN A 95 -6.92 14.69 4.21
C GLN A 95 -7.24 13.34 4.88
N PHE A 96 -6.69 12.23 4.36
CA PHE A 96 -6.88 10.90 4.96
C PHE A 96 -6.19 10.74 6.32
N TYR A 97 -5.28 11.66 6.66
CA TYR A 97 -4.60 11.71 7.96
C TYR A 97 -5.24 12.71 8.94
N SER A 98 -6.29 13.41 8.51
CA SER A 98 -7.07 14.28 9.39
C SER A 98 -7.72 13.48 10.52
N PRO A 99 -7.83 14.02 11.74
CA PRO A 99 -8.58 13.39 12.84
C PRO A 99 -10.08 13.26 12.53
N VAL A 100 -10.61 14.12 11.68
CA VAL A 100 -12.00 14.08 11.20
C VAL A 100 -12.00 13.49 9.80
N VAL A 101 -12.91 12.55 9.54
CA VAL A 101 -13.10 12.00 8.19
C VAL A 101 -13.68 13.11 7.31
N PRO A 102 -12.93 13.63 6.33
CA PRO A 102 -13.43 14.69 5.48
C PRO A 102 -14.48 14.18 4.48
N GLU A 103 -15.34 15.08 4.03
CA GLU A 103 -16.17 14.81 2.87
C GLU A 103 -15.31 15.01 1.61
N PHE A 104 -15.08 13.92 0.91
CA PHE A 104 -14.31 13.95 -0.34
C PHE A 104 -15.23 14.25 -1.53
N SER A 105 -14.77 15.12 -2.41
CA SER A 105 -15.45 15.32 -3.70
C SER A 105 -15.31 14.09 -4.60
N PRO A 106 -16.26 13.85 -5.53
CA PRO A 106 -16.12 12.77 -6.52
C PRO A 106 -14.81 12.86 -7.33
N GLN A 107 -14.33 14.07 -7.60
CA GLN A 107 -13.04 14.28 -8.28
C GLN A 107 -11.87 13.81 -7.45
N ALA A 108 -11.88 14.08 -6.14
CA ALA A 108 -10.84 13.60 -5.23
C ALA A 108 -10.82 12.07 -5.15
N VAL A 109 -12.00 11.44 -5.11
CA VAL A 109 -12.11 9.97 -5.13
C VAL A 109 -11.58 9.40 -6.46
N ALA A 110 -11.85 10.08 -7.57
CA ALA A 110 -11.38 9.65 -8.90
C ALA A 110 -9.85 9.58 -9.02
N GLU A 111 -9.09 10.32 -8.21
CA GLU A 111 -7.62 10.23 -8.19
C GLU A 111 -7.11 8.86 -7.69
N PHE A 112 -7.95 8.08 -7.03
CA PHE A 112 -7.63 6.72 -6.56
C PHE A 112 -8.11 5.61 -7.49
N LEU A 113 -8.64 5.95 -8.66
CA LEU A 113 -9.06 4.91 -9.60
C LEU A 113 -7.87 4.08 -10.11
N PRO A 114 -8.03 2.77 -10.12
CA PRO A 114 -9.22 1.94 -9.93
C PRO A 114 -9.34 1.31 -8.51
N ALA A 115 -8.95 1.97 -7.43
CA ALA A 115 -9.06 1.43 -6.08
C ALA A 115 -10.52 1.28 -5.59
N GLU A 116 -10.72 0.35 -4.69
CA GLU A 116 -11.97 0.14 -3.94
C GLU A 116 -11.80 0.58 -2.49
N PHE A 117 -10.58 0.45 -1.98
CA PHE A 117 -10.20 0.81 -0.62
C PHE A 117 -8.93 1.66 -0.62
N VAL A 118 -8.87 2.59 0.33
CA VAL A 118 -7.66 3.37 0.60
C VAL A 118 -7.17 3.03 2.00
N VAL A 119 -5.88 2.71 2.11
CA VAL A 119 -5.21 2.43 3.39
C VAL A 119 -4.30 3.58 3.74
N ALA A 120 -4.56 4.20 4.90
CA ALA A 120 -3.75 5.26 5.48
C ALA A 120 -3.13 4.76 6.79
N THR A 121 -1.80 4.80 6.86
CA THR A 121 -1.02 4.37 8.02
C THR A 121 -0.24 5.55 8.58
N GLU A 122 -0.41 5.83 9.87
CA GLU A 122 0.24 6.95 10.58
C GLU A 122 1.10 6.37 11.72
N LEU A 123 2.41 6.61 11.68
CA LEU A 123 3.30 6.34 12.81
C LEU A 123 3.09 7.43 13.85
N LEU A 124 2.48 7.06 14.98
CA LEU A 124 2.12 7.98 16.05
C LEU A 124 3.31 8.30 16.94
N GLU A 125 4.07 7.26 17.30
CA GLU A 125 5.19 7.36 18.21
C GLU A 125 6.19 6.23 17.99
N GLN A 126 7.47 6.51 18.19
CA GLN A 126 8.51 5.52 18.39
C GLN A 126 9.47 6.06 19.45
N LYS A 127 9.66 5.30 20.52
CA LYS A 127 10.50 5.73 21.65
C LYS A 127 11.16 4.53 22.35
N ILE A 128 12.20 4.82 23.08
CA ILE A 128 12.74 3.93 24.11
C ILE A 128 12.01 4.24 25.42
N SER A 129 11.55 3.23 26.09
CA SER A 129 10.91 3.30 27.41
C SER A 129 11.54 2.29 28.35
N GLN A 130 11.78 2.69 29.59
CA GLN A 130 12.26 1.81 30.64
C GLN A 130 11.05 1.28 31.42
N ASP A 131 11.03 -0.01 31.66
CA ASP A 131 10.02 -0.64 32.52
C ASP A 131 10.35 -0.49 34.02
N MET A 132 9.46 -0.96 34.90
CA MET A 132 9.66 -0.89 36.35
C MET A 132 10.82 -1.75 36.83
N SER A 133 11.30 -2.69 36.03
CA SER A 133 12.49 -3.53 36.34
C SER A 133 13.80 -2.87 35.90
N GLY A 134 13.74 -1.69 35.27
CA GLY A 134 14.89 -0.99 34.74
C GLY A 134 15.34 -1.50 33.36
N GLN A 135 14.55 -2.38 32.71
CA GLN A 135 14.87 -2.87 31.40
C GLN A 135 14.35 -1.90 30.33
N ASP A 136 15.24 -1.50 29.42
CA ASP A 136 14.88 -0.69 28.27
C ASP A 136 14.14 -1.51 27.21
N SER A 137 13.11 -0.91 26.63
CA SER A 137 12.35 -1.47 25.52
C SER A 137 12.11 -0.40 24.46
N ILE A 138 12.20 -0.78 23.20
CA ILE A 138 11.75 0.07 22.11
C ILE A 138 10.26 -0.19 21.87
N ILE A 139 9.47 0.89 21.78
CA ILE A 139 8.03 0.84 21.60
C ILE A 139 7.69 1.67 20.37
N ALA A 140 6.80 1.15 19.52
CA ALA A 140 6.20 1.95 18.46
C ALA A 140 4.70 1.72 18.40
N SER A 141 3.95 2.78 18.11
CA SER A 141 2.51 2.76 17.91
C SER A 141 2.14 3.36 16.55
N VAL A 142 1.24 2.68 15.86
CA VAL A 142 0.81 3.02 14.50
C VAL A 142 -0.70 3.04 14.44
N ARG A 143 -1.28 4.11 13.90
CA ARG A 143 -2.70 4.17 13.56
C ARG A 143 -2.89 3.67 12.15
N VAL A 144 -3.80 2.72 11.97
CA VAL A 144 -4.21 2.20 10.66
C VAL A 144 -5.65 2.57 10.42
N ARG A 145 -5.94 3.09 9.23
CA ARG A 145 -7.29 3.40 8.77
C ARG A 145 -7.52 2.74 7.42
N VAL A 146 -8.72 2.18 7.23
CA VAL A 146 -9.17 1.69 5.93
C VAL A 146 -10.43 2.43 5.55
N PHE A 147 -10.42 3.02 4.38
CA PHE A 147 -11.55 3.73 3.81
C PHE A 147 -12.11 2.93 2.64
N ASP A 148 -13.41 2.78 2.61
CA ASP A 148 -14.15 2.29 1.45
C ASP A 148 -14.48 3.48 0.55
N ILE A 149 -14.06 3.42 -0.71
CA ILE A 149 -14.28 4.48 -1.70
C ILE A 149 -15.16 4.02 -2.87
N ARG A 150 -15.78 2.86 -2.74
CA ARG A 150 -16.77 2.39 -3.70
C ARG A 150 -17.98 3.34 -3.70
N HIS A 151 -18.68 3.42 -4.80
CA HIS A 151 -19.90 4.22 -4.94
C HIS A 151 -19.69 5.74 -4.80
N ASN A 152 -18.52 6.26 -5.14
CA ASN A 152 -18.19 7.70 -5.08
C ASN A 152 -18.37 8.34 -3.70
N LYS A 153 -18.35 7.54 -2.64
CA LYS A 153 -18.43 7.98 -1.25
C LYS A 153 -17.25 7.40 -0.47
N VAL A 154 -16.59 8.23 0.30
CA VAL A 154 -15.54 7.79 1.21
C VAL A 154 -16.15 7.50 2.58
N SER A 155 -15.96 6.28 3.07
CA SER A 155 -16.40 5.84 4.39
C SER A 155 -15.24 5.24 5.15
N LEU A 156 -15.00 5.68 6.37
CA LEU A 156 -14.06 5.01 7.27
C LEU A 156 -14.68 3.72 7.78
N ILE A 157 -14.19 2.58 7.32
CA ILE A 157 -14.70 1.26 7.70
C ILE A 157 -13.89 0.58 8.80
N TYR A 158 -12.65 1.04 9.01
CA TYR A 158 -11.78 0.52 10.05
C TYR A 158 -10.80 1.57 10.54
N GLN A 159 -10.58 1.62 11.86
CA GLN A 159 -9.51 2.37 12.49
C GLN A 159 -9.05 1.65 13.75
N GLU A 160 -7.75 1.46 13.88
CA GLU A 160 -7.13 0.87 15.09
C GLU A 160 -5.75 1.48 15.33
N ILE A 161 -5.32 1.50 16.59
CA ILE A 161 -3.94 1.76 16.99
C ILE A 161 -3.30 0.43 17.32
N ILE A 162 -2.24 0.10 16.59
CA ILE A 162 -1.47 -1.13 16.79
C ILE A 162 -0.17 -0.74 17.46
N GLU A 163 0.13 -1.40 18.59
CA GLU A 163 1.37 -1.18 19.35
C GLU A 163 2.24 -2.42 19.30
N SER A 164 3.54 -2.20 19.25
CA SER A 164 4.53 -3.26 19.39
C SER A 164 5.68 -2.77 20.24
N SER A 165 6.18 -3.65 21.09
CA SER A 165 7.37 -3.41 21.90
C SER A 165 8.36 -4.55 21.76
N GLN A 166 9.64 -4.22 21.93
CA GLN A 166 10.72 -5.20 21.95
C GLN A 166 11.75 -4.79 22.99
N PRO A 167 12.12 -5.69 23.92
CA PRO A 167 13.20 -5.44 24.87
C PRO A 167 14.51 -5.13 24.16
N LEU A 168 15.23 -4.13 24.64
CA LEU A 168 16.57 -3.81 24.19
C LEU A 168 17.57 -4.63 25.00
N ALA A 169 18.46 -5.35 24.31
CA ALA A 169 19.65 -5.87 24.97
C ALA A 169 20.54 -4.69 25.39
N THR A 170 21.23 -4.82 26.50
CA THR A 170 22.10 -3.79 27.11
C THR A 170 23.24 -3.27 26.21
N THR A 171 23.41 -3.83 25.03
CA THR A 171 24.39 -3.40 24.03
C THR A 171 23.74 -2.45 23.05
N THR A 172 24.29 -1.26 22.96
CA THR A 172 23.95 -0.19 22.04
C THR A 172 23.64 -0.70 20.65
N SER A 173 22.44 -0.32 20.16
CA SER A 173 22.03 -0.54 18.79
C SER A 173 22.91 0.29 17.84
N ASP A 174 23.86 -0.37 17.19
CA ASP A 174 24.67 0.26 16.15
C ASP A 174 23.86 0.35 14.85
N TYR A 175 22.97 1.34 14.76
CA TYR A 175 22.12 1.53 13.59
C TYR A 175 22.91 1.91 12.33
N HIS A 176 24.12 2.39 12.42
CA HIS A 176 24.98 2.63 11.27
C HIS A 176 25.40 1.32 10.62
N ARG A 177 25.57 0.27 11.42
CA ARG A 177 25.98 -1.07 10.98
C ARG A 177 24.80 -1.99 10.68
N TYR A 178 23.71 -1.84 11.41
CA TYR A 178 22.56 -2.75 11.39
C TYR A 178 21.24 -2.04 11.10
N GLY A 179 21.29 -0.89 10.42
CA GLY A 179 20.10 -0.12 10.04
C GLY A 179 19.30 -0.75 8.89
N TRP A 180 18.15 -0.19 8.63
CA TRP A 180 17.28 -0.60 7.52
C TRP A 180 18.05 -0.67 6.20
N GLN A 181 17.73 -1.65 5.37
CA GLN A 181 18.42 -2.08 4.15
C GLN A 181 19.73 -2.85 4.37
N THR A 182 20.19 -3.02 5.61
CA THR A 182 21.31 -3.94 5.87
C THR A 182 20.81 -5.37 6.07
N LYS A 183 21.65 -6.35 5.74
CA LYS A 183 21.29 -7.78 5.81
C LYS A 183 20.86 -8.24 7.22
N ASN A 184 21.33 -7.59 8.27
CA ASN A 184 21.11 -8.00 9.64
C ASN A 184 20.07 -7.16 10.38
N PHE A 185 19.44 -6.19 9.71
CA PHE A 185 18.46 -5.30 10.35
C PHE A 185 17.32 -6.08 11.01
N GLU A 186 16.79 -7.08 10.32
CA GLU A 186 15.65 -7.86 10.80
C GLU A 186 15.97 -8.65 12.10
N ALA A 187 17.23 -8.87 12.41
CA ALA A 187 17.66 -9.52 13.66
C ALA A 187 17.84 -8.53 14.83
N THR A 188 17.80 -7.23 14.57
CA THR A 188 17.88 -6.20 15.62
C THR A 188 16.55 -6.08 16.37
N PRO A 189 16.56 -5.62 17.65
CA PRO A 189 15.31 -5.36 18.37
C PRO A 189 14.36 -4.42 17.62
N MET A 190 14.88 -3.36 16.99
CA MET A 190 14.09 -2.44 16.17
C MET A 190 13.52 -3.14 14.93
N GLY A 191 14.32 -3.89 14.19
CA GLY A 191 13.87 -4.64 13.04
C GLY A 191 12.81 -5.67 13.37
N LEU A 192 12.98 -6.42 14.49
CA LEU A 192 11.98 -7.37 14.98
C LEU A 192 10.65 -6.67 15.31
N MET A 193 10.71 -5.52 15.99
CA MET A 193 9.52 -4.74 16.32
C MET A 193 8.82 -4.23 15.05
N HIS A 194 9.55 -3.64 14.10
CA HIS A 194 9.02 -3.17 12.82
C HIS A 194 8.39 -4.31 12.02
N GLN A 195 9.06 -5.45 11.90
CA GLN A 195 8.55 -6.62 11.18
C GLN A 195 7.24 -7.16 11.79
N ARG A 196 7.09 -7.09 13.13
CA ARG A 196 5.85 -7.43 13.80
C ARG A 196 4.74 -6.45 13.43
N LEU A 197 5.01 -5.13 13.52
CA LEU A 197 4.05 -4.10 13.13
C LEU A 197 3.61 -4.26 11.68
N PHE A 198 4.54 -4.46 10.74
CA PHE A 198 4.20 -4.62 9.33
C PHE A 198 3.28 -5.82 9.08
N ARG A 199 3.53 -6.95 9.77
CA ARG A 199 2.66 -8.13 9.68
C ARG A 199 1.27 -7.88 10.24
N GLU A 200 1.18 -7.24 11.41
CA GLU A 200 -0.10 -6.91 12.04
C GLU A 200 -0.90 -5.94 11.19
N ILE A 201 -0.29 -4.87 10.67
CA ILE A 201 -0.95 -3.90 9.79
C ILE A 201 -1.57 -4.62 8.58
N VAL A 202 -0.78 -5.41 7.88
CA VAL A 202 -1.24 -6.11 6.66
C VAL A 202 -2.34 -7.10 7.01
N ALA A 203 -2.20 -7.91 8.06
CA ALA A 203 -3.19 -8.90 8.46
C ALA A 203 -4.55 -8.25 8.83
N ARG A 204 -4.52 -7.10 9.56
CA ARG A 204 -5.73 -6.35 9.91
C ARG A 204 -6.43 -5.80 8.68
N VAL A 205 -5.67 -5.12 7.80
CA VAL A 205 -6.21 -4.56 6.56
C VAL A 205 -6.82 -5.66 5.69
N GLU A 206 -6.11 -6.76 5.46
CA GLU A 206 -6.63 -7.91 4.71
C GLU A 206 -7.92 -8.45 5.30
N GLY A 207 -7.98 -8.59 6.62
CA GLY A 207 -9.17 -9.09 7.31
C GLY A 207 -10.38 -8.19 7.06
N TYR A 208 -10.21 -6.88 7.21
CA TYR A 208 -11.30 -5.91 7.01
C TYR A 208 -11.71 -5.74 5.56
N VAL A 209 -10.76 -5.70 4.63
CA VAL A 209 -11.06 -5.64 3.19
C VAL A 209 -11.84 -6.88 2.78
N CYS A 210 -11.39 -8.08 3.17
CA CYS A 210 -12.11 -9.32 2.86
C CYS A 210 -13.51 -9.38 3.46
N ALA A 211 -13.71 -8.90 4.71
CA ALA A 211 -15.00 -8.89 5.38
C ALA A 211 -16.00 -7.93 4.72
N ASN A 212 -15.52 -6.85 4.08
CA ASN A 212 -16.35 -5.84 3.44
C ASN A 212 -16.43 -6.00 1.93
N TYR A 213 -15.88 -7.06 1.38
CA TYR A 213 -15.84 -7.30 -0.07
C TYR A 213 -17.05 -8.08 -0.60
N SER A 214 -17.89 -8.60 0.27
CA SER A 214 -19.10 -9.37 -0.07
C SER A 214 -20.25 -8.51 -0.57
#